data_fadb05810c69ac82fea18adf661ed3b1
#
_entry.id   fadb05810c69ac82fea18adf661ed3b1
#
_cell.length_a   1.000
_cell.length_b   1.000
_cell.length_c   1.000
_cell.angle_alpha   90.00
_cell.angle_beta   90.00
_cell.angle_gamma   90.00
#
_symmetry.space_group_name_H-M   'P 1'
#
loop_
_entity.id
_entity.type
_entity.pdbx_description
1 polymer ?
#
loop_
_entity_poly.entity_id
_entity_poly.type
_entity_poly.pdbx_seq_one_letter_code
_entity_poly.pdbx_strand_id
1 'polypeptide(L)'
;MTTESPPILQLSNVEAAYGAVKAIRGVSLSVTPGSIVTVLGSNGAGKTTILKTISGILDPQKGSILFRHEKLEGRDPAWIVRQGLVHVPEGREIFPLLTVRENLLMGAYTRPAHDKDDVARDIEDVYKYFPILEARRDQPAGQLSGGQQQMLAISRALLAKPSLMLLDEPSLGLSPKLTREIFEIVVRINRERGVTLLVVEQNARMALKYADYGYVLEIGRIVMHDTCAALREKDDIKEFYLGMKESGVRGERRWKKKKQWR
;
A
#
# COMPACT_ATOMS: atom_id res chain seq x y z
N MET A 1 13.70 27.31 -8.48
CA MET A 1 13.89 25.88 -8.82
C MET A 1 13.76 25.12 -7.51
N THR A 2 12.60 24.58 -7.20
CA THR A 2 12.40 23.68 -6.08
C THR A 2 13.13 22.38 -6.42
N THR A 3 14.23 22.10 -5.73
CA THR A 3 14.93 20.81 -5.82
C THR A 3 14.00 19.75 -5.23
N GLU A 4 13.18 19.13 -6.09
CA GLU A 4 12.42 17.95 -5.67
C GLU A 4 13.41 16.88 -5.21
N SER A 5 13.23 16.39 -4.00
CA SER A 5 14.04 15.30 -3.47
C SER A 5 13.91 14.08 -4.40
N PRO A 6 15.02 13.37 -4.70
CA PRO A 6 14.96 12.20 -5.56
C PRO A 6 13.97 11.16 -4.98
N PRO A 7 13.24 10.43 -5.85
CA PRO A 7 12.26 9.44 -5.40
C PRO A 7 12.94 8.31 -4.61
N ILE A 8 12.28 7.88 -3.52
CA ILE A 8 12.72 6.71 -2.75
C ILE A 8 12.48 5.40 -3.51
N LEU A 9 11.40 5.36 -4.32
CA LEU A 9 11.05 4.25 -5.20
C LEU A 9 10.75 4.77 -6.61
N GLN A 10 11.31 4.11 -7.62
CA GLN A 10 11.05 4.44 -9.02
C GLN A 10 10.88 3.16 -9.83
N LEU A 11 9.76 3.06 -10.53
CA LEU A 11 9.48 2.06 -11.56
C LEU A 11 9.60 2.71 -12.93
N SER A 12 10.29 2.06 -13.87
CA SER A 12 10.46 2.54 -15.23
C SER A 12 10.08 1.46 -16.22
N ASN A 13 8.96 1.64 -16.91
CA ASN A 13 8.44 0.74 -17.97
C ASN A 13 8.37 -0.74 -17.55
N VAL A 14 7.91 -1.02 -16.34
CA VAL A 14 7.88 -2.36 -15.74
C VAL A 14 6.77 -3.20 -16.37
N GLU A 15 7.12 -4.39 -16.89
CA GLU A 15 6.19 -5.43 -17.32
C GLU A 15 6.36 -6.67 -16.45
N ALA A 16 5.25 -7.27 -16.01
CA ALA A 16 5.26 -8.54 -15.29
C ALA A 16 4.05 -9.40 -15.68
N ALA A 17 4.22 -10.72 -15.60
CA ALA A 17 3.22 -11.68 -16.03
C ALA A 17 3.20 -12.91 -15.12
N TYR A 18 2.05 -13.56 -15.07
CA TYR A 18 1.86 -14.91 -14.52
C TYR A 18 1.70 -15.88 -15.69
N GLY A 19 2.76 -16.64 -15.97
CA GLY A 19 2.81 -17.47 -17.18
C GLY A 19 2.63 -16.63 -18.45
N ALA A 20 1.63 -16.93 -19.26
CA ALA A 20 1.32 -16.20 -20.51
C ALA A 20 0.50 -14.92 -20.29
N VAL A 21 -0.03 -14.67 -19.07
CA VAL A 21 -0.93 -13.54 -18.80
C VAL A 21 -0.13 -12.35 -18.29
N LYS A 22 0.01 -11.31 -19.13
CA LYS A 22 0.61 -10.03 -18.70
C LYS A 22 -0.33 -9.29 -17.77
N ALA A 23 0.07 -9.15 -16.50
CA ALA A 23 -0.68 -8.45 -15.47
C ALA A 23 -0.37 -6.95 -15.42
N ILE A 24 0.90 -6.55 -15.64
CA ILE A 24 1.30 -5.15 -15.79
C ILE A 24 2.09 -4.96 -17.09
N ARG A 25 1.91 -3.80 -17.73
CA ARG A 25 2.25 -3.58 -19.15
C ARG A 25 2.90 -2.22 -19.35
N GLY A 26 4.16 -2.08 -18.89
CA GLY A 26 4.91 -0.85 -19.02
C GLY A 26 4.52 0.20 -17.97
N VAL A 27 4.42 -0.23 -16.70
CA VAL A 27 4.10 0.66 -15.58
C VAL A 27 5.33 1.50 -15.21
N SER A 28 5.12 2.82 -15.14
CA SER A 28 6.09 3.77 -14.62
C SER A 28 5.43 4.58 -13.50
N LEU A 29 6.06 4.64 -12.33
CA LEU A 29 5.63 5.44 -11.20
C LEU A 29 6.82 5.81 -10.32
N SER A 30 6.65 6.85 -9.51
CA SER A 30 7.63 7.27 -8.52
C SER A 30 6.97 7.57 -7.18
N VAL A 31 7.72 7.35 -6.10
CA VAL A 31 7.27 7.63 -4.73
C VAL A 31 8.32 8.54 -4.09
N THR A 32 7.90 9.72 -3.65
CA THR A 32 8.75 10.68 -2.95
C THR A 32 8.93 10.28 -1.48
N PRO A 33 10.13 10.47 -0.88
CA PRO A 33 10.32 10.19 0.54
C PRO A 33 9.32 10.94 1.42
N GLY A 34 8.76 10.25 2.42
CA GLY A 34 7.81 10.81 3.39
C GLY A 34 6.40 11.05 2.87
N SER A 35 6.12 10.80 1.58
CA SER A 35 4.77 10.95 1.01
C SER A 35 3.91 9.70 1.20
N ILE A 36 2.60 9.89 1.05
CA ILE A 36 1.61 8.83 0.89
C ILE A 36 1.17 8.82 -0.56
N VAL A 37 1.57 7.79 -1.32
CA VAL A 37 1.20 7.62 -2.72
C VAL A 37 0.19 6.49 -2.84
N THR A 38 -0.82 6.65 -3.71
CA THR A 38 -1.80 5.60 -3.95
C THR A 38 -1.84 5.14 -5.40
N VAL A 39 -2.09 3.84 -5.61
CA VAL A 39 -2.45 3.28 -6.92
C VAL A 39 -3.88 2.79 -6.87
N LEU A 40 -4.74 3.45 -7.62
CA LEU A 40 -6.16 3.15 -7.73
C LEU A 40 -6.42 2.23 -8.92
N GLY A 41 -7.36 1.31 -8.77
CA GLY A 41 -7.79 0.46 -9.88
C GLY A 41 -8.83 -0.56 -9.44
N SER A 42 -9.59 -1.06 -10.40
CA SER A 42 -10.54 -2.16 -10.17
C SER A 42 -9.82 -3.47 -9.84
N ASN A 43 -10.58 -4.48 -9.40
CA ASN A 43 -10.05 -5.83 -9.23
C ASN A 43 -9.52 -6.35 -10.57
N GLY A 44 -8.35 -7.01 -10.53
CA GLY A 44 -7.66 -7.48 -11.72
C GLY A 44 -6.92 -6.41 -12.54
N ALA A 45 -6.89 -5.13 -12.10
CA ALA A 45 -6.15 -4.08 -12.80
C ALA A 45 -4.63 -4.26 -12.75
N GLY A 46 -4.10 -5.06 -11.81
CA GLY A 46 -2.66 -5.32 -11.63
C GLY A 46 -2.05 -4.68 -10.38
N LYS A 47 -2.87 -4.16 -9.45
CA LYS A 47 -2.41 -3.48 -8.22
C LYS A 47 -1.49 -4.34 -7.35
N THR A 48 -1.96 -5.50 -6.91
CA THR A 48 -1.18 -6.49 -6.15
C THR A 48 0.06 -6.94 -6.91
N THR A 49 -0.03 -7.05 -8.26
CA THR A 49 1.12 -7.42 -9.08
C THR A 49 2.22 -6.37 -9.02
N ILE A 50 1.89 -5.07 -9.04
CA ILE A 50 2.87 -4.00 -8.84
C ILE A 50 3.59 -4.18 -7.50
N LEU A 51 2.85 -4.39 -6.40
CA LEU A 51 3.46 -4.55 -5.07
C LEU A 51 4.33 -5.82 -4.98
N LYS A 52 3.86 -6.95 -5.54
CA LYS A 52 4.63 -8.20 -5.60
C LYS A 52 5.92 -8.04 -6.40
N THR A 53 5.88 -7.24 -7.48
CA THR A 53 7.07 -6.99 -8.29
C THR A 53 8.07 -6.10 -7.54
N ILE A 54 7.60 -5.09 -6.79
CA ILE A 54 8.45 -4.23 -5.96
C ILE A 54 9.07 -5.02 -4.80
N SER A 55 8.32 -5.93 -4.17
CA SER A 55 8.77 -6.73 -3.02
C SER A 55 9.59 -7.97 -3.39
N GLY A 56 9.90 -8.19 -4.69
CA GLY A 56 10.71 -9.32 -5.17
C GLY A 56 9.99 -10.67 -5.15
N ILE A 57 8.67 -10.70 -4.90
CA ILE A 57 7.86 -11.93 -4.94
C ILE A 57 7.59 -12.36 -6.40
N LEU A 58 7.62 -11.41 -7.32
CA LEU A 58 7.46 -11.63 -8.75
C LEU A 58 8.52 -10.83 -9.51
N ASP A 59 9.36 -11.49 -10.27
CA ASP A 59 10.35 -10.80 -11.09
C ASP A 59 9.70 -10.11 -12.30
N PRO A 60 10.12 -8.86 -12.61
CA PRO A 60 9.68 -8.18 -13.82
C PRO A 60 10.29 -8.85 -15.08
N GLN A 61 9.51 -8.91 -16.15
CA GLN A 61 10.00 -9.36 -17.46
C GLN A 61 10.76 -8.26 -18.21
N LYS A 62 10.39 -6.99 -17.94
CA LYS A 62 11.01 -5.80 -18.54
C LYS A 62 10.92 -4.61 -17.57
N GLY A 63 11.73 -3.60 -17.87
CA GLY A 63 11.79 -2.36 -17.11
C GLY A 63 12.79 -2.44 -15.96
N SER A 64 12.75 -1.46 -15.08
CA SER A 64 13.63 -1.39 -13.92
C SER A 64 12.88 -0.86 -12.69
N ILE A 65 13.29 -1.32 -11.51
CA ILE A 65 12.77 -0.91 -10.21
C ILE A 65 13.95 -0.47 -9.35
N LEU A 66 13.95 0.78 -8.95
CA LEU A 66 14.98 1.35 -8.08
C LEU A 66 14.37 1.69 -6.73
N PHE A 67 14.98 1.23 -5.66
CA PHE A 67 14.67 1.64 -4.29
C PHE A 67 15.95 2.24 -3.68
N ARG A 68 15.90 3.51 -3.28
CA ARG A 68 17.08 4.24 -2.79
C ARG A 68 18.29 4.12 -3.75
N HIS A 69 18.04 4.22 -5.06
CA HIS A 69 19.02 4.05 -6.15
C HIS A 69 19.55 2.62 -6.35
N GLU A 70 19.15 1.65 -5.51
CA GLU A 70 19.52 0.24 -5.66
C GLU A 70 18.48 -0.51 -6.51
N LYS A 71 18.95 -1.36 -7.41
CA LYS A 71 18.09 -2.22 -8.25
C LYS A 71 17.49 -3.35 -7.42
N LEU A 72 16.17 -3.55 -7.58
CA LEU A 72 15.43 -4.61 -6.89
C LEU A 72 15.26 -5.89 -7.74
N GLU A 73 15.38 -5.80 -9.07
CA GLU A 73 15.16 -6.95 -9.95
C GLU A 73 16.11 -8.10 -9.61
N GLY A 74 15.57 -9.31 -9.46
CA GLY A 74 16.31 -10.51 -9.09
C GLY A 74 16.86 -10.51 -7.66
N ARG A 75 16.45 -9.56 -6.81
CA ARG A 75 16.81 -9.55 -5.39
C ARG A 75 15.88 -10.43 -4.58
N ASP A 76 16.45 -11.15 -3.63
CA ASP A 76 15.70 -11.94 -2.66
C ASP A 76 14.78 -11.03 -1.80
N PRO A 77 13.50 -11.40 -1.58
CA PRO A 77 12.57 -10.63 -0.75
C PRO A 77 13.10 -10.30 0.65
N ALA A 78 13.82 -11.23 1.28
CA ALA A 78 14.41 -10.99 2.60
C ALA A 78 15.52 -9.92 2.55
N TRP A 79 16.27 -9.84 1.45
CA TRP A 79 17.22 -8.74 1.23
C TRP A 79 16.49 -7.41 1.11
N ILE A 80 15.40 -7.35 0.33
CA ILE A 80 14.60 -6.13 0.12
C ILE A 80 14.04 -5.63 1.46
N VAL A 81 13.53 -6.52 2.31
CA VAL A 81 13.05 -6.16 3.67
C VAL A 81 14.18 -5.57 4.51
N ARG A 82 15.39 -6.14 4.46
CA ARG A 82 16.56 -5.58 5.17
C ARG A 82 16.98 -4.19 4.67
N GLN A 83 16.66 -3.82 3.42
CA GLN A 83 16.85 -2.46 2.93
C GLN A 83 15.80 -1.48 3.46
N GLY A 84 14.80 -1.95 4.18
CA GLY A 84 13.73 -1.13 4.77
C GLY A 84 12.51 -0.94 3.86
N LEU A 85 12.27 -1.83 2.91
CA LEU A 85 11.04 -1.91 2.12
C LEU A 85 10.22 -3.10 2.60
N VAL A 86 9.03 -2.85 3.14
CA VAL A 86 8.17 -3.88 3.73
C VAL A 86 6.82 -3.91 3.02
N HIS A 87 6.32 -5.11 2.74
CA HIS A 87 5.03 -5.34 2.12
C HIS A 87 4.04 -5.95 3.11
N VAL A 88 2.89 -5.30 3.28
CA VAL A 88 1.70 -5.83 3.97
C VAL A 88 0.74 -6.32 2.89
N PRO A 89 0.65 -7.63 2.64
CA PRO A 89 -0.14 -8.19 1.55
C PRO A 89 -1.63 -8.14 1.85
N GLU A 90 -2.43 -8.25 0.78
CA GLU A 90 -3.85 -8.58 0.88
C GLU A 90 -4.02 -9.89 1.69
N GLY A 91 -5.06 -9.97 2.52
CA GLY A 91 -5.27 -11.17 3.35
C GLY A 91 -4.51 -11.18 4.69
N ARG A 92 -3.71 -10.11 4.98
CA ARG A 92 -3.06 -9.85 6.28
C ARG A 92 -1.88 -10.77 6.61
N GLU A 93 -1.92 -12.04 6.22
CA GLU A 93 -0.90 -13.09 6.40
C GLU A 93 -0.28 -13.10 7.82
N ILE A 94 -1.14 -13.04 8.84
CA ILE A 94 -0.73 -13.20 10.24
C ILE A 94 -0.43 -14.66 10.54
N PHE A 95 0.31 -14.93 11.63
CA PHE A 95 0.50 -16.27 12.17
C PHE A 95 -0.63 -16.56 13.17
N PRO A 96 -1.68 -17.32 12.79
CA PRO A 96 -2.92 -17.42 13.59
C PRO A 96 -2.75 -18.15 14.92
N LEU A 97 -1.78 -19.08 15.01
CA LEU A 97 -1.49 -19.84 16.20
C LEU A 97 -0.56 -19.12 17.18
N LEU A 98 0.18 -18.12 16.72
CA LEU A 98 1.01 -17.28 17.56
C LEU A 98 0.15 -16.20 18.23
N THR A 99 0.55 -15.80 19.43
CA THR A 99 -0.04 -14.64 20.12
C THR A 99 0.18 -13.34 19.34
N VAL A 100 -0.56 -12.30 19.69
CA VAL A 100 -0.34 -10.95 19.14
C VAL A 100 1.11 -10.51 19.38
N ARG A 101 1.63 -10.68 20.59
CA ARG A 101 3.02 -10.31 20.93
C ARG A 101 4.04 -11.09 20.09
N GLU A 102 3.87 -12.40 19.92
CA GLU A 102 4.76 -13.22 19.10
C GLU A 102 4.71 -12.81 17.63
N ASN A 103 3.53 -12.49 17.08
CA ASN A 103 3.39 -11.93 15.73
C ASN A 103 4.19 -10.62 15.59
N LEU A 104 4.14 -9.73 16.58
CA LEU A 104 4.92 -8.49 16.56
C LEU A 104 6.43 -8.81 16.57
N LEU A 105 6.89 -9.72 17.42
CA LEU A 105 8.30 -10.14 17.47
C LEU A 105 8.78 -10.69 16.13
N MET A 106 7.94 -11.44 15.40
CA MET A 106 8.27 -11.89 14.04
C MET A 106 8.54 -10.74 13.07
N GLY A 107 7.91 -9.57 13.27
CA GLY A 107 8.18 -8.37 12.47
C GLY A 107 9.61 -7.82 12.64
N ALA A 108 10.23 -8.08 13.77
CA ALA A 108 11.60 -7.67 14.06
C ALA A 108 12.67 -8.70 13.63
N TYR A 109 12.28 -9.80 12.96
CA TYR A 109 13.19 -10.92 12.62
C TYR A 109 14.43 -10.49 11.82
N THR A 110 14.32 -9.47 10.97
CA THR A 110 15.44 -8.98 10.16
C THR A 110 16.38 -8.04 10.90
N ARG A 111 16.06 -7.67 12.15
CA ARG A 111 16.87 -6.75 12.98
C ARG A 111 18.03 -7.50 13.63
N PRO A 112 19.15 -6.81 13.92
CA PRO A 112 20.29 -7.41 14.61
C PRO A 112 19.93 -7.97 15.98
N ALA A 113 20.58 -9.06 16.38
CA ALA A 113 20.30 -9.75 17.66
C ALA A 113 20.56 -8.89 18.92
N HIS A 114 21.40 -7.86 18.83
CA HIS A 114 21.69 -6.92 19.93
C HIS A 114 20.62 -5.83 20.12
N ASP A 115 19.61 -5.77 19.24
CA ASP A 115 18.56 -4.74 19.21
C ASP A 115 17.33 -5.08 20.07
N LYS A 116 17.47 -6.03 21.03
CA LYS A 116 16.33 -6.56 21.81
C LYS A 116 15.58 -5.50 22.62
N ASP A 117 16.33 -4.60 23.27
CA ASP A 117 15.73 -3.54 24.11
C ASP A 117 15.01 -2.50 23.22
N ASP A 118 15.52 -2.25 22.03
CA ASP A 118 14.86 -1.41 21.04
C ASP A 118 13.59 -2.06 20.47
N VAL A 119 13.61 -3.38 20.24
CA VAL A 119 12.41 -4.13 19.82
C VAL A 119 11.32 -4.04 20.88
N ALA A 120 11.66 -4.18 22.17
CA ALA A 120 10.69 -4.04 23.26
C ALA A 120 10.06 -2.64 23.28
N ARG A 121 10.88 -1.59 23.16
CA ARG A 121 10.39 -0.20 23.07
C ARG A 121 9.52 0.04 21.84
N ASP A 122 9.89 -0.51 20.68
CA ASP A 122 9.12 -0.38 19.45
C ASP A 122 7.76 -1.11 19.54
N ILE A 123 7.67 -2.22 20.28
CA ILE A 123 6.40 -2.89 20.58
C ILE A 123 5.49 -1.98 21.43
N GLU A 124 6.02 -1.37 22.49
CA GLU A 124 5.27 -0.41 23.31
C GLU A 124 4.80 0.79 22.48
N ASP A 125 5.61 1.27 21.54
CA ASP A 125 5.21 2.33 20.63
C ASP A 125 4.11 1.91 19.66
N VAL A 126 4.14 0.67 19.18
CA VAL A 126 3.07 0.11 18.35
C VAL A 126 1.76 0.05 19.11
N TYR A 127 1.78 -0.30 20.39
CA TYR A 127 0.58 -0.31 21.23
C TYR A 127 -0.04 1.07 21.41
N LYS A 128 0.74 2.16 21.35
CA LYS A 128 0.21 3.54 21.33
C LYS A 128 -0.60 3.86 20.06
N TYR A 129 -0.27 3.21 18.93
CA TYR A 129 -1.09 3.31 17.70
C TYR A 129 -2.31 2.40 17.75
N PHE A 130 -2.16 1.22 18.36
CA PHE A 130 -3.18 0.17 18.36
C PHE A 130 -3.39 -0.39 19.79
N PRO A 131 -4.02 0.37 20.72
CA PRO A 131 -4.18 -0.05 22.12
C PRO A 131 -4.94 -1.39 22.28
N ILE A 132 -5.80 -1.72 21.32
CA ILE A 132 -6.52 -3.00 21.33
C ILE A 132 -5.57 -4.21 21.20
N LEU A 133 -4.42 -4.06 20.55
CA LEU A 133 -3.44 -5.13 20.42
C LEU A 133 -2.71 -5.37 21.75
N GLU A 134 -2.46 -4.31 22.54
CA GLU A 134 -1.90 -4.42 23.88
C GLU A 134 -2.84 -5.21 24.81
N ALA A 135 -4.13 -4.82 24.84
CA ALA A 135 -5.16 -5.48 25.63
C ALA A 135 -5.34 -6.97 25.27
N ARG A 136 -4.85 -7.40 24.11
CA ARG A 136 -4.95 -8.76 23.57
C ARG A 136 -3.59 -9.40 23.29
N ARG A 137 -2.52 -8.87 23.88
CA ARG A 137 -1.12 -9.26 23.57
C ARG A 137 -0.83 -10.74 23.71
N ASP A 138 -1.47 -11.41 24.65
CA ASP A 138 -1.28 -12.83 24.96
C ASP A 138 -2.33 -13.73 24.27
N GLN A 139 -3.26 -13.15 23.51
CA GLN A 139 -4.29 -13.86 22.77
C GLN A 139 -3.75 -14.40 21.44
N PRO A 140 -4.08 -15.64 21.02
CA PRO A 140 -3.80 -16.14 19.68
C PRO A 140 -4.38 -15.22 18.60
N ALA A 141 -3.56 -14.85 17.61
CA ALA A 141 -3.92 -13.85 16.60
C ALA A 141 -5.09 -14.29 15.70
N GLY A 142 -5.28 -15.61 15.53
CA GLY A 142 -6.42 -16.16 14.80
C GLY A 142 -7.78 -15.86 15.41
N GLN A 143 -7.83 -15.51 16.71
CA GLN A 143 -9.07 -15.14 17.42
C GLN A 143 -9.43 -13.64 17.32
N LEU A 144 -8.57 -12.83 16.71
CA LEU A 144 -8.82 -11.43 16.47
C LEU A 144 -9.88 -11.23 15.39
N SER A 145 -10.66 -10.15 15.49
CA SER A 145 -11.53 -9.73 14.39
C SER A 145 -10.69 -9.35 13.16
N GLY A 146 -11.30 -9.38 11.98
CA GLY A 146 -10.60 -9.06 10.74
C GLY A 146 -9.89 -7.71 10.74
N GLY A 147 -10.47 -6.69 11.37
CA GLY A 147 -9.81 -5.39 11.51
C GLY A 147 -8.66 -5.38 12.50
N GLN A 148 -8.77 -6.13 13.60
CA GLN A 148 -7.66 -6.28 14.54
C GLN A 148 -6.50 -7.06 13.92
N GLN A 149 -6.79 -8.04 13.07
CA GLN A 149 -5.77 -8.75 12.28
C GLN A 149 -5.07 -7.79 11.29
N GLN A 150 -5.82 -6.86 10.67
CA GLN A 150 -5.22 -5.84 9.79
C GLN A 150 -4.32 -4.88 10.58
N MET A 151 -4.76 -4.46 11.77
CA MET A 151 -3.94 -3.66 12.69
C MET A 151 -2.66 -4.41 13.06
N LEU A 152 -2.76 -5.71 13.36
CA LEU A 152 -1.60 -6.56 13.68
C LEU A 152 -0.64 -6.70 12.50
N ALA A 153 -1.14 -6.89 11.28
CA ALA A 153 -0.31 -6.98 10.07
C ALA A 153 0.49 -5.70 9.81
N ILE A 154 -0.16 -4.52 9.93
CA ILE A 154 0.51 -3.21 9.82
C ILE A 154 1.52 -3.03 10.95
N SER A 155 1.16 -3.39 12.17
CA SER A 155 2.04 -3.32 13.36
C SER A 155 3.28 -4.17 13.19
N ARG A 156 3.13 -5.41 12.71
CA ARG A 156 4.23 -6.32 12.40
C ARG A 156 5.19 -5.72 11.38
N ALA A 157 4.66 -5.07 10.33
CA ALA A 157 5.48 -4.38 9.34
C ALA A 157 6.29 -3.22 9.93
N LEU A 158 5.71 -2.48 10.88
CA LEU A 158 6.41 -1.37 11.57
C LEU A 158 7.62 -1.83 12.40
N LEU A 159 7.59 -3.03 12.95
CA LEU A 159 8.70 -3.58 13.75
C LEU A 159 9.98 -3.82 12.93
N ALA A 160 9.88 -3.93 11.61
CA ALA A 160 11.02 -3.96 10.71
C ALA A 160 11.69 -2.59 10.50
N LYS A 161 11.17 -1.49 11.11
CA LYS A 161 11.63 -0.10 10.92
C LYS A 161 11.70 0.30 9.44
N PRO A 162 10.60 0.18 8.68
CA PRO A 162 10.62 0.44 7.25
C PRO A 162 10.82 1.93 6.95
N SER A 163 11.50 2.24 5.85
CA SER A 163 11.47 3.57 5.23
C SER A 163 10.39 3.69 4.16
N LEU A 164 9.98 2.53 3.59
CA LEU A 164 8.86 2.42 2.66
C LEU A 164 8.00 1.20 3.04
N MET A 165 6.70 1.43 3.22
CA MET A 165 5.72 0.38 3.46
C MET A 165 4.75 0.31 2.29
N LEU A 166 4.59 -0.88 1.73
CA LEU A 166 3.61 -1.21 0.70
C LEU A 166 2.38 -1.79 1.39
N LEU A 167 1.20 -1.21 1.14
CA LEU A 167 -0.07 -1.67 1.71
C LEU A 167 -1.01 -2.15 0.59
N ASP A 168 -1.34 -3.43 0.59
CA ASP A 168 -2.22 -4.04 -0.41
C ASP A 168 -3.66 -4.11 0.13
N GLU A 169 -4.53 -3.25 -0.40
CA GLU A 169 -5.96 -3.14 -0.07
C GLU A 169 -6.24 -3.17 1.45
N PRO A 170 -5.62 -2.28 2.26
CA PRO A 170 -5.73 -2.33 3.72
C PRO A 170 -7.16 -2.15 4.24
N SER A 171 -8.08 -1.69 3.39
CA SER A 171 -9.50 -1.50 3.75
C SER A 171 -10.40 -2.69 3.41
N LEU A 172 -9.90 -3.71 2.70
CA LEU A 172 -10.71 -4.79 2.18
C LEU A 172 -11.41 -5.59 3.29
N GLY A 173 -12.73 -5.75 3.14
CA GLY A 173 -13.55 -6.52 4.09
C GLY A 173 -13.75 -5.86 5.45
N LEU A 174 -13.48 -4.56 5.58
CA LEU A 174 -13.64 -3.80 6.82
C LEU A 174 -14.89 -2.93 6.78
N SER A 175 -15.45 -2.66 7.97
CA SER A 175 -16.53 -1.68 8.09
C SER A 175 -16.03 -0.26 7.75
N PRO A 176 -16.89 0.65 7.27
CA PRO A 176 -16.49 2.03 6.95
C PRO A 176 -15.83 2.79 8.11
N LYS A 177 -16.27 2.52 9.34
CA LYS A 177 -15.68 3.12 10.56
C LYS A 177 -14.24 2.65 10.75
N LEU A 178 -14.02 1.33 10.65
CA LEU A 178 -12.71 0.73 10.88
C LEU A 178 -11.73 1.07 9.75
N THR A 179 -12.21 1.11 8.50
CA THR A 179 -11.43 1.60 7.36
C THR A 179 -10.88 3.01 7.62
N ARG A 180 -11.74 3.92 8.10
CA ARG A 180 -11.33 5.29 8.43
C ARG A 180 -10.28 5.30 9.54
N GLU A 181 -10.50 4.56 10.61
CA GLU A 181 -9.58 4.44 11.74
C GLU A 181 -8.19 3.95 11.28
N ILE A 182 -8.12 2.90 10.45
CA ILE A 182 -6.86 2.39 9.91
C ILE A 182 -6.14 3.44 9.07
N PHE A 183 -6.84 4.14 8.17
CA PHE A 183 -6.22 5.18 7.36
C PHE A 183 -5.72 6.36 8.21
N GLU A 184 -6.46 6.77 9.23
CA GLU A 184 -6.03 7.83 10.17
C GLU A 184 -4.77 7.43 10.93
N ILE A 185 -4.67 6.17 11.36
CA ILE A 185 -3.47 5.63 12.02
C ILE A 185 -2.30 5.56 11.04
N VAL A 186 -2.52 5.08 9.81
CA VAL A 186 -1.49 4.99 8.76
C VAL A 186 -0.93 6.39 8.43
N VAL A 187 -1.78 7.41 8.31
CA VAL A 187 -1.34 8.82 8.15
C VAL A 187 -0.56 9.32 9.36
N ARG A 188 -1.00 8.97 10.56
CA ARG A 188 -0.29 9.33 11.80
C ARG A 188 1.10 8.69 11.84
N ILE A 189 1.23 7.42 11.48
CA ILE A 189 2.52 6.71 11.38
C ILE A 189 3.45 7.41 10.35
N ASN A 190 2.92 7.76 9.18
CA ASN A 190 3.68 8.49 8.16
C ASN A 190 4.23 9.80 8.73
N ARG A 191 3.40 10.61 9.39
CA ARG A 191 3.78 11.93 9.92
C ARG A 191 4.75 11.85 11.09
N GLU A 192 4.51 10.94 12.03
CA GLU A 192 5.29 10.84 13.27
C GLU A 192 6.62 10.09 13.09
N ARG A 193 6.66 9.10 12.16
CA ARG A 193 7.85 8.27 11.94
C ARG A 193 8.54 8.50 10.60
N GLY A 194 8.00 9.35 9.75
CA GLY A 194 8.56 9.63 8.42
C GLY A 194 8.51 8.43 7.45
N VAL A 195 7.71 7.40 7.74
CA VAL A 195 7.57 6.21 6.88
C VAL A 195 6.87 6.59 5.60
N THR A 196 7.50 6.37 4.46
CA THR A 196 6.87 6.55 3.14
C THR A 196 5.85 5.43 2.91
N LEU A 197 4.74 5.73 2.27
CA LEU A 197 3.67 4.76 2.04
C LEU A 197 3.30 4.67 0.55
N LEU A 198 3.22 3.45 0.03
CA LEU A 198 2.58 3.15 -1.24
C LEU A 198 1.37 2.25 -0.97
N VAL A 199 0.17 2.80 -1.16
CA VAL A 199 -1.10 2.13 -0.85
C VAL A 199 -1.80 1.78 -2.15
N VAL A 200 -2.09 0.53 -2.41
CA VAL A 200 -2.99 0.15 -3.50
C VAL A 200 -4.39 -0.07 -2.96
N GLU A 201 -5.39 0.48 -3.64
CA GLU A 201 -6.77 0.48 -3.17
C GLU A 201 -7.79 0.42 -4.31
N GLN A 202 -8.91 -0.23 -4.04
CA GLN A 202 -10.11 -0.13 -4.86
C GLN A 202 -11.00 1.02 -4.38
N ASN A 203 -11.00 1.32 -3.09
CA ASN A 203 -11.80 2.39 -2.50
C ASN A 203 -11.16 3.77 -2.76
N ALA A 204 -11.40 4.31 -3.96
CA ALA A 204 -10.83 5.58 -4.38
C ALA A 204 -11.17 6.74 -3.44
N ARG A 205 -12.38 6.77 -2.84
CA ARG A 205 -12.79 7.83 -1.92
C ARG A 205 -11.87 7.90 -0.70
N MET A 206 -11.51 6.75 -0.14
CA MET A 206 -10.63 6.69 1.02
C MET A 206 -9.19 7.00 0.61
N ALA A 207 -8.68 6.35 -0.43
CA ALA A 207 -7.32 6.55 -0.90
C ALA A 207 -7.03 8.02 -1.28
N LEU A 208 -7.90 8.64 -2.11
CA LEU A 208 -7.74 10.04 -2.51
C LEU A 208 -7.91 11.04 -1.37
N LYS A 209 -8.58 10.65 -0.26
CA LYS A 209 -8.72 11.52 0.91
C LYS A 209 -7.43 11.65 1.70
N TYR A 210 -6.66 10.56 1.78
CA TYR A 210 -5.53 10.45 2.71
C TYR A 210 -4.16 10.46 2.03
N ALA A 211 -4.10 10.22 0.71
CA ALA A 211 -2.84 10.25 -0.04
C ALA A 211 -2.55 11.63 -0.64
N ASP A 212 -1.27 11.90 -0.89
CA ASP A 212 -0.77 13.13 -1.51
C ASP A 212 -0.85 13.06 -3.04
N TYR A 213 -0.43 11.93 -3.60
CA TYR A 213 -0.35 11.68 -5.03
C TYR A 213 -1.00 10.36 -5.41
N GLY A 214 -1.60 10.28 -6.59
CA GLY A 214 -2.32 9.10 -7.05
C GLY A 214 -2.00 8.70 -8.48
N TYR A 215 -1.95 7.40 -8.71
CA TYR A 215 -1.89 6.77 -10.03
C TYR A 215 -3.17 5.97 -10.25
N VAL A 216 -3.76 6.05 -11.43
CA VAL A 216 -4.93 5.25 -11.83
C VAL A 216 -4.46 4.15 -12.75
N LEU A 217 -4.68 2.90 -12.35
CA LEU A 217 -4.27 1.69 -13.05
C LEU A 217 -5.48 1.02 -13.71
N GLU A 218 -5.41 0.81 -15.01
CA GLU A 218 -6.41 0.04 -15.77
C GLU A 218 -5.73 -0.96 -16.69
N ILE A 219 -6.15 -2.22 -16.62
CA ILE A 219 -5.69 -3.32 -17.48
C ILE A 219 -4.14 -3.35 -17.56
N GLY A 220 -3.48 -3.19 -16.40
CA GLY A 220 -2.03 -3.24 -16.27
C GLY A 220 -1.28 -1.99 -16.74
N ARG A 221 -1.95 -0.86 -16.99
CA ARG A 221 -1.33 0.40 -17.43
C ARG A 221 -1.73 1.56 -16.53
N ILE A 222 -0.80 2.47 -16.27
CA ILE A 222 -1.14 3.77 -15.69
C ILE A 222 -1.81 4.61 -16.78
N VAL A 223 -3.08 4.98 -16.54
CA VAL A 223 -3.88 5.77 -17.49
C VAL A 223 -3.98 7.24 -17.07
N MET A 224 -3.75 7.52 -15.79
CA MET A 224 -3.79 8.87 -15.24
C MET A 224 -2.95 8.94 -13.97
N HIS A 225 -2.34 10.07 -13.69
CA HIS A 225 -1.71 10.35 -12.42
C HIS A 225 -1.73 11.86 -12.14
N ASP A 226 -1.82 12.24 -10.89
CA ASP A 226 -1.81 13.64 -10.45
C ASP A 226 -1.78 13.69 -8.91
N THR A 227 -1.70 14.90 -8.32
CA THR A 227 -2.01 15.08 -6.90
C THR A 227 -3.42 14.56 -6.60
N CYS A 228 -3.63 13.98 -5.42
CA CYS A 228 -4.96 13.48 -5.06
C CYS A 228 -6.02 14.58 -5.01
N ALA A 229 -5.61 15.83 -4.74
CA ALA A 229 -6.50 16.99 -4.84
C ALA A 229 -6.98 17.22 -6.27
N ALA A 230 -6.08 17.21 -7.26
CA ALA A 230 -6.42 17.36 -8.66
C ALA A 230 -7.23 16.17 -9.22
N LEU A 231 -6.88 14.95 -8.82
CA LEU A 231 -7.64 13.75 -9.24
C LEU A 231 -9.10 13.80 -8.80
N ARG A 232 -9.39 14.29 -7.59
CA ARG A 232 -10.77 14.41 -7.08
C ARG A 232 -11.65 15.36 -7.90
N GLU A 233 -11.05 16.31 -8.60
CA GLU A 233 -11.79 17.27 -9.43
C GLU A 233 -12.06 16.76 -10.84
N LYS A 234 -11.35 15.72 -11.31
CA LYS A 234 -11.52 15.15 -12.66
C LYS A 234 -12.85 14.42 -12.78
N ASP A 235 -13.63 14.72 -13.82
CA ASP A 235 -14.97 14.16 -14.04
C ASP A 235 -14.95 12.63 -14.18
N ASP A 236 -13.95 12.09 -14.87
CA ASP A 236 -13.77 10.65 -15.00
C ASP A 236 -13.57 9.96 -13.63
N ILE A 237 -12.84 10.58 -12.71
CA ILE A 237 -12.66 10.08 -11.35
C ILE A 237 -13.96 10.18 -10.56
N LYS A 238 -14.67 11.32 -10.67
CA LYS A 238 -15.98 11.54 -10.03
C LYS A 238 -17.00 10.48 -10.51
N GLU A 239 -17.09 10.23 -11.80
CA GLU A 239 -18.07 9.31 -12.36
C GLU A 239 -17.70 7.83 -12.11
N PHE A 240 -16.47 7.42 -12.46
CA PHE A 240 -16.10 5.99 -12.49
C PHE A 240 -15.60 5.45 -11.14
N TYR A 241 -15.00 6.28 -10.30
CA TYR A 241 -14.38 5.85 -9.05
C TYR A 241 -15.08 6.37 -7.80
N LEU A 242 -15.67 7.57 -7.83
CA LEU A 242 -16.38 8.14 -6.68
C LEU A 242 -17.88 7.92 -6.72
N GLY A 243 -18.42 7.41 -7.85
CA GLY A 243 -19.84 7.14 -8.04
C GLY A 243 -20.70 8.42 -8.04
N MET A 244 -20.09 9.58 -8.25
CA MET A 244 -20.78 10.86 -8.38
C MET A 244 -21.36 10.97 -9.79
N LYS A 245 -22.68 10.88 -9.92
CA LYS A 245 -23.35 11.14 -11.20
C LYS A 245 -23.52 12.64 -11.33
N GLU A 246 -23.09 13.23 -12.47
CA GLU A 246 -23.62 14.53 -12.86
C GLU A 246 -25.15 14.45 -12.89
N SER A 247 -25.84 15.40 -12.30
CA SER A 247 -27.28 15.58 -12.37
C SER A 247 -27.66 16.04 -13.79
N GLY A 248 -27.57 15.14 -14.74
CA GLY A 248 -28.03 15.35 -16.11
C GLY A 248 -29.50 15.03 -16.23
N VAL A 249 -30.21 15.84 -16.96
CA VAL A 249 -31.64 15.81 -17.27
C VAL A 249 -32.14 14.36 -17.47
N ARG A 250 -33.20 13.97 -16.73
CA ARG A 250 -33.92 12.71 -16.86
C ARG A 250 -34.39 12.56 -18.32
N GLY A 251 -33.76 11.68 -19.10
CA GLY A 251 -34.29 11.34 -20.43
C GLY A 251 -33.29 10.91 -21.50
N GLU A 252 -32.01 11.22 -21.40
CA GLU A 252 -31.06 10.77 -22.40
C GLU A 252 -30.54 9.35 -22.11
N ARG A 253 -30.79 8.42 -23.04
CA ARG A 253 -30.21 7.08 -23.00
C ARG A 253 -28.70 7.20 -23.18
N ARG A 254 -27.96 7.07 -22.05
CA ARG A 254 -26.49 7.08 -22.04
C ARG A 254 -25.91 5.83 -22.70
N TRP A 255 -25.75 5.88 -24.01
CA TRP A 255 -24.91 4.94 -24.72
C TRP A 255 -23.46 5.37 -24.57
N LYS A 256 -22.73 4.72 -23.61
CA LYS A 256 -21.26 4.63 -23.53
C LYS A 256 -20.51 5.94 -23.83
N LYS A 257 -20.42 6.85 -22.87
CA LYS A 257 -19.26 7.75 -22.84
C LYS A 257 -18.02 6.86 -22.75
N LYS A 258 -17.19 6.85 -23.80
CA LYS A 258 -15.88 6.22 -23.77
C LYS A 258 -15.01 7.03 -22.81
N LYS A 259 -14.25 6.35 -21.94
CA LYS A 259 -13.24 7.02 -21.13
C LYS A 259 -12.29 7.78 -22.05
N GLN A 260 -11.92 9.02 -21.69
CA GLN A 260 -11.11 9.89 -22.56
C GLN A 260 -9.67 9.43 -22.77
N TRP A 261 -9.19 8.50 -21.96
CA TRP A 261 -7.83 7.93 -22.02
C TRP A 261 -7.74 6.55 -22.70
N ARG A 262 -8.62 6.23 -23.61
CA ARG A 262 -8.47 5.04 -24.45
C ARG A 262 -7.68 5.35 -25.71
#